data_b09f385d7542e9147a693acc5b5a61a5
#
_entry.id   b09f385d7542e9147a693acc5b5a61a5
#
_cell.length_a   1.000
_cell.length_b   1.000
_cell.length_c   1.000
_cell.angle_alpha   90.00
_cell.angle_beta   90.00
_cell.angle_gamma   90.00
#
_symmetry.space_group_name_H-M   'P 1'
#
loop_
_entity.id
_entity.type
_entity.pdbx_description
1 polymer ?
#
loop_
_entity_poly.entity_id
_entity_poly.type
_entity_poly.pdbx_seq_one_letter_code
_entity_poly.pdbx_strand_id
1 'polypeptide(L)'
;YLDIDYDDESKSTIKEDVVIIKLPTEKSYEAFAWLPMGGFNDCPLPAEMTAMAKYWHEKHGAELATITYDTAEFYLNQPVSDKESLVELAIEQYLFDVDIVEQGVGDVESLVETLYQNKQWYFWWD
;
A
#
# COMPACT_ATOMS: atom_id res chain seq x y z
N TYR A 1 -6.79 -0.56 -11.66
CA TYR A 1 -5.71 -1.42 -11.22
C TYR A 1 -4.79 -1.78 -12.39
N LEU A 2 -3.49 -1.55 -12.24
CA LEU A 2 -2.51 -1.69 -13.32
C LEU A 2 -1.54 -2.82 -13.02
N ASP A 3 -1.25 -3.65 -14.03
CA ASP A 3 -0.16 -4.61 -14.02
C ASP A 3 1.02 -4.00 -14.78
N ILE A 4 2.23 -4.09 -14.23
CA ILE A 4 3.45 -3.58 -14.87
C ILE A 4 4.16 -4.77 -15.50
N ASP A 5 4.35 -4.69 -16.82
CA ASP A 5 5.18 -5.64 -17.54
C ASP A 5 6.65 -5.22 -17.39
N TYR A 6 7.42 -6.00 -16.65
CA TYR A 6 8.84 -5.72 -16.40
C TYR A 6 9.72 -5.86 -17.63
N ASP A 7 9.27 -6.53 -18.68
CA ASP A 7 9.97 -6.64 -19.96
C ASP A 7 9.79 -5.40 -20.85
N ASP A 8 8.78 -4.57 -20.54
CA ASP A 8 8.52 -3.30 -21.23
C ASP A 8 7.94 -2.27 -20.26
N GLU A 9 8.81 -1.54 -19.56
CA GLU A 9 8.45 -0.51 -18.56
C GLU A 9 7.53 0.61 -19.10
N SER A 10 7.33 0.68 -20.42
CA SER A 10 6.44 1.65 -21.05
C SER A 10 4.97 1.21 -21.12
N LYS A 11 4.68 -0.06 -20.80
CA LYS A 11 3.34 -0.62 -20.90
C LYS A 11 2.80 -1.03 -19.54
N SER A 12 1.80 -0.29 -19.07
CA SER A 12 0.93 -0.72 -17.99
C SER A 12 -0.40 -1.20 -18.59
N THR A 13 -0.87 -2.37 -18.16
CA THR A 13 -2.15 -2.93 -18.60
C THR A 13 -3.12 -3.03 -17.42
N ILE A 14 -4.41 -2.91 -17.69
CA ILE A 14 -5.45 -3.16 -16.67
C ILE A 14 -5.55 -4.68 -16.49
N LYS A 15 -5.51 -5.15 -15.24
CA LYS A 15 -5.74 -6.58 -14.94
C LYS A 15 -7.10 -7.02 -15.43
N GLU A 16 -7.17 -8.19 -16.09
CA GLU A 16 -8.41 -8.71 -16.67
C GLU A 16 -9.39 -9.22 -15.60
N ASP A 17 -8.90 -9.80 -14.52
CA ASP A 17 -9.71 -10.41 -13.47
C ASP A 17 -9.84 -9.50 -12.24
N VAL A 18 -10.53 -8.36 -12.40
CA VAL A 18 -10.80 -7.43 -11.29
C VAL A 18 -12.23 -7.57 -10.81
N VAL A 19 -12.42 -7.75 -9.50
CA VAL A 19 -13.72 -7.74 -8.84
C VAL A 19 -13.92 -6.42 -8.12
N ILE A 20 -15.03 -5.73 -8.43
CA ILE A 20 -15.42 -4.52 -7.70
C ILE A 20 -16.39 -4.92 -6.60
N ILE A 21 -16.03 -4.59 -5.35
CA ILE A 21 -16.81 -4.92 -4.16
C ILE A 21 -17.37 -3.65 -3.54
N LYS A 22 -18.66 -3.63 -3.27
CA LYS A 22 -19.31 -2.58 -2.50
C LYS A 22 -19.48 -3.03 -1.05
N LEU A 23 -18.88 -2.30 -0.13
CA LEU A 23 -18.96 -2.55 1.31
C LEU A 23 -19.90 -1.53 1.98
N PRO A 24 -20.59 -1.92 3.09
CA PRO A 24 -21.47 -1.02 3.82
C PRO A 24 -20.69 -0.10 4.76
N THR A 25 -19.72 0.61 4.23
CA THR A 25 -18.90 1.60 4.94
C THR A 25 -18.52 2.75 4.02
N GLU A 26 -18.33 3.93 4.57
CA GLU A 26 -17.81 5.11 3.87
C GLU A 26 -16.30 5.29 4.07
N LYS A 27 -15.67 4.41 4.85
CA LYS A 27 -14.26 4.49 5.21
C LYS A 27 -13.47 3.35 4.58
N SER A 28 -12.61 3.67 3.62
CA SER A 28 -11.85 2.66 2.86
C SER A 28 -10.98 1.77 3.76
N TYR A 29 -10.40 2.30 4.82
CA TYR A 29 -9.55 1.55 5.73
C TYR A 29 -10.29 0.43 6.51
N GLU A 30 -11.63 0.49 6.61
CA GLU A 30 -12.42 -0.57 7.22
C GLU A 30 -12.53 -1.82 6.32
N ALA A 31 -12.13 -1.72 5.06
CA ALA A 31 -12.20 -2.85 4.12
C ALA A 31 -11.39 -4.07 4.60
N PHE A 32 -10.31 -3.90 5.33
CA PHE A 32 -9.57 -5.02 5.92
C PHE A 32 -10.38 -5.81 6.96
N ALA A 33 -11.36 -5.17 7.60
CA ALA A 33 -12.27 -5.86 8.53
C ALA A 33 -13.35 -6.67 7.80
N TRP A 34 -13.75 -6.23 6.61
CA TRP A 34 -14.75 -6.91 5.76
C TRP A 34 -14.13 -7.98 4.87
N LEU A 35 -12.92 -7.73 4.39
CA LEU A 35 -12.15 -8.59 3.50
C LEU A 35 -10.83 -8.91 4.19
N PRO A 36 -10.83 -9.79 5.20
CA PRO A 36 -9.65 -10.05 5.98
C PRO A 36 -8.56 -10.72 5.13
N MET A 37 -7.38 -10.13 5.20
CA MET A 37 -6.13 -10.67 4.67
C MET A 37 -5.07 -10.59 5.75
N GLY A 38 -3.93 -11.25 5.55
CA GLY A 38 -2.82 -11.17 6.49
C GLY A 38 -2.82 -12.26 7.55
N GLY A 39 -1.96 -12.10 8.55
CA GLY A 39 -1.74 -13.09 9.60
C GLY A 39 -0.95 -14.33 9.13
N PHE A 40 -0.23 -14.23 8.02
CA PHE A 40 0.71 -15.24 7.51
C PHE A 40 2.11 -14.63 7.40
N ASN A 41 3.15 -15.42 7.71
CA ASN A 41 4.54 -14.93 7.73
C ASN A 41 4.64 -13.58 8.48
N ASP A 42 5.26 -12.58 7.89
CA ASP A 42 5.40 -11.23 8.46
C ASP A 42 4.26 -10.27 8.13
N CYS A 43 3.21 -10.76 7.45
CA CYS A 43 2.03 -9.96 7.16
C CYS A 43 1.23 -9.67 8.43
N PRO A 44 0.90 -8.41 8.74
CA PRO A 44 0.14 -8.06 9.93
C PRO A 44 -1.24 -8.73 10.00
N LEU A 45 -1.79 -8.82 11.18
CA LEU A 45 -3.17 -9.27 11.37
C LEU A 45 -4.17 -8.25 10.80
N PRO A 46 -5.38 -8.66 10.39
CA PRO A 46 -6.38 -7.75 9.84
C PRO A 46 -6.69 -6.53 10.72
N ALA A 47 -6.67 -6.70 12.05
CA ALA A 47 -6.88 -5.59 12.99
C ALA A 47 -5.72 -4.58 12.96
N GLU A 48 -4.49 -5.05 12.83
CA GLU A 48 -3.29 -4.21 12.71
C GLU A 48 -3.26 -3.48 11.36
N MET A 49 -3.65 -4.16 10.29
CA MET A 49 -3.78 -3.57 8.95
C MET A 49 -4.84 -2.46 8.94
N THR A 50 -5.98 -2.70 9.58
CA THR A 50 -7.05 -1.69 9.73
C THR A 50 -6.56 -0.47 10.50
N ALA A 51 -5.87 -0.69 11.62
CA ALA A 51 -5.33 0.39 12.46
C ALA A 51 -4.30 1.23 11.69
N MET A 52 -3.40 0.60 10.95
CA MET A 52 -2.39 1.29 10.15
C MET A 52 -3.00 2.04 8.97
N ALA A 53 -3.95 1.44 8.27
CA ALA A 53 -4.68 2.08 7.18
C ALA A 53 -5.46 3.31 7.69
N LYS A 54 -6.09 3.22 8.85
CA LYS A 54 -6.77 4.35 9.51
C LYS A 54 -5.79 5.46 9.84
N TYR A 55 -4.65 5.14 10.43
CA TYR A 55 -3.60 6.11 10.77
C TYR A 55 -3.11 6.88 9.53
N TRP A 56 -2.80 6.18 8.44
CA TRP A 56 -2.37 6.80 7.19
C TRP A 56 -3.49 7.59 6.49
N HIS A 57 -4.74 7.15 6.64
CA HIS A 57 -5.89 7.93 6.18
C HIS A 57 -5.99 9.28 6.91
N GLU A 58 -5.89 9.26 8.24
CA GLU A 58 -5.97 10.47 9.06
C GLU A 58 -4.76 11.40 8.86
N LYS A 59 -3.56 10.85 8.68
CA LYS A 59 -2.31 11.61 8.56
C LYS A 59 -2.05 12.12 7.13
N HIS A 60 -2.32 11.30 6.12
CA HIS A 60 -1.95 11.57 4.72
C HIS A 60 -3.13 11.59 3.76
N GLY A 61 -4.33 11.25 4.19
CA GLY A 61 -5.49 11.09 3.31
C GLY A 61 -5.41 9.85 2.42
N ALA A 62 -4.63 8.83 2.84
CA ALA A 62 -4.50 7.59 2.08
C ALA A 62 -5.81 6.79 2.08
N GLU A 63 -6.24 6.36 0.90
CA GLU A 63 -7.43 5.55 0.70
C GLU A 63 -7.02 4.15 0.24
N LEU A 64 -7.53 3.12 0.93
CA LEU A 64 -7.34 1.74 0.51
C LEU A 64 -8.13 1.48 -0.78
N ALA A 65 -7.45 1.11 -1.84
CA ALA A 65 -8.04 0.95 -3.18
C ALA A 65 -8.16 -0.50 -3.63
N THR A 66 -7.17 -1.34 -3.31
CA THR A 66 -7.11 -2.73 -3.76
C THR A 66 -6.63 -3.64 -2.66
N ILE A 67 -7.24 -4.81 -2.55
CA ILE A 67 -6.83 -5.91 -1.67
C ILE A 67 -6.81 -7.20 -2.47
N THR A 68 -5.74 -7.99 -2.30
CA THR A 68 -5.68 -9.40 -2.68
C THR A 68 -5.38 -10.26 -1.45
N TYR A 69 -5.03 -11.53 -1.63
CA TYR A 69 -4.65 -12.38 -0.49
C TYR A 69 -3.29 -12.00 0.13
N ASP A 70 -2.41 -11.36 -0.64
CA ASP A 70 -1.03 -11.02 -0.27
C ASP A 70 -0.62 -9.59 -0.61
N THR A 71 -1.49 -8.78 -1.21
CA THR A 71 -1.19 -7.41 -1.60
C THR A 71 -2.24 -6.42 -1.13
N ALA A 72 -1.81 -5.19 -0.88
CA ALA A 72 -2.68 -4.04 -0.62
C ALA A 72 -2.15 -2.80 -1.35
N GLU A 73 -3.06 -2.00 -1.92
CA GLU A 73 -2.71 -0.76 -2.58
C GLU A 73 -3.51 0.40 -2.01
N PHE A 74 -2.82 1.50 -1.79
CA PHE A 74 -3.42 2.76 -1.33
C PHE A 74 -3.26 3.83 -2.40
N TYR A 75 -4.22 4.74 -2.44
CA TYR A 75 -4.21 5.91 -3.29
C TYR A 75 -4.29 7.20 -2.47
N LEU A 76 -3.54 8.23 -2.90
CA LEU A 76 -3.54 9.55 -2.29
C LEU A 76 -3.95 10.61 -3.31
N ASN A 77 -4.83 11.53 -2.90
CA ASN A 77 -5.13 12.72 -3.71
C ASN A 77 -3.94 13.68 -3.78
N GLN A 78 -3.23 13.82 -2.66
CA GLN A 78 -2.03 14.65 -2.55
C GLN A 78 -0.85 13.79 -2.12
N PRO A 79 0.23 13.70 -2.92
CA PRO A 79 1.41 12.93 -2.53
C PRO A 79 2.12 13.60 -1.35
N VAL A 80 2.79 12.80 -0.55
CA VAL A 80 3.69 13.31 0.48
C VAL A 80 4.94 13.88 -0.19
N SER A 81 5.29 15.13 0.09
CA SER A 81 6.41 15.83 -0.56
C SER A 81 7.42 16.45 0.43
N ASP A 82 7.03 16.59 1.69
CA ASP A 82 7.92 17.08 2.75
C ASP A 82 8.94 16.01 3.14
N LYS A 83 10.22 16.37 3.14
CA LYS A 83 11.33 15.43 3.36
C LYS A 83 11.24 14.69 4.70
N GLU A 84 10.92 15.42 5.78
CA GLU A 84 10.82 14.83 7.12
C GLU A 84 9.67 13.82 7.17
N SER A 85 8.51 14.20 6.64
CA SER A 85 7.33 13.33 6.54
C SER A 85 7.58 12.11 5.65
N LEU A 86 8.35 12.24 4.57
CA LEU A 86 8.72 11.13 3.69
C LEU A 86 9.63 10.11 4.39
N VAL A 87 10.61 10.59 5.16
CA VAL A 87 11.50 9.69 5.91
C VAL A 87 10.71 8.94 6.98
N GLU A 88 9.86 9.64 7.73
CA GLU A 88 8.98 9.02 8.73
C GLU A 88 8.06 7.98 8.09
N LEU A 89 7.40 8.33 6.99
CA LEU A 89 6.53 7.43 6.23
C LEU A 89 7.27 6.19 5.70
N ALA A 90 8.47 6.36 5.18
CA ALA A 90 9.28 5.24 4.69
C ALA A 90 9.64 4.25 5.81
N ILE A 91 9.96 4.77 7.00
CA ILE A 91 10.21 3.93 8.18
C ILE A 91 8.93 3.21 8.61
N GLU A 92 7.79 3.91 8.66
CA GLU A 92 6.49 3.32 8.97
C GLU A 92 6.13 2.19 7.99
N GLN A 93 6.33 2.42 6.70
CA GLN A 93 6.05 1.42 5.65
C GLN A 93 6.99 0.23 5.72
N TYR A 94 8.27 0.45 5.99
CA TYR A 94 9.23 -0.64 6.20
C TYR A 94 8.89 -1.51 7.41
N LEU A 95 8.45 -0.90 8.51
CA LEU A 95 8.01 -1.65 9.69
C LEU A 95 6.69 -2.40 9.48
N PHE A 96 5.84 -1.88 8.60
CA PHE A 96 4.56 -2.51 8.25
C PHE A 96 4.74 -3.68 7.26
N ASP A 97 5.66 -3.53 6.32
CA ASP A 97 5.97 -4.50 5.28
C ASP A 97 7.47 -4.47 4.97
N VAL A 98 8.23 -5.39 5.56
CA VAL A 98 9.68 -5.45 5.35
C VAL A 98 10.05 -5.84 3.92
N ASP A 99 9.18 -6.58 3.24
CA ASP A 99 9.44 -7.09 1.89
C ASP A 99 9.55 -5.99 0.84
N ILE A 100 8.87 -4.86 1.02
CA ILE A 100 9.00 -3.71 0.10
C ILE A 100 10.42 -3.14 0.04
N VAL A 101 11.21 -3.32 1.10
CA VAL A 101 12.62 -2.95 1.14
C VAL A 101 13.51 -4.16 0.86
N GLU A 102 13.39 -5.24 1.65
CA GLU A 102 14.29 -6.41 1.60
C GLU A 102 14.23 -7.16 0.27
N GLN A 103 13.06 -7.24 -0.35
CA GLN A 103 12.83 -7.89 -1.63
C GLN A 103 12.48 -6.89 -2.77
N GLY A 104 12.30 -5.62 -2.43
CA GLY A 104 11.90 -4.57 -3.35
C GLY A 104 13.03 -3.57 -3.63
N VAL A 105 12.94 -2.39 -3.02
CA VAL A 105 13.81 -1.24 -3.35
C VAL A 105 15.24 -1.33 -2.80
N GLY A 106 15.51 -2.22 -1.85
CA GLY A 106 16.84 -2.53 -1.32
C GLY A 106 17.21 -1.78 -0.05
N ASP A 107 16.80 -0.55 0.14
CA ASP A 107 17.03 0.24 1.35
C ASP A 107 15.96 1.31 1.57
N VAL A 108 15.93 1.88 2.78
CA VAL A 108 14.92 2.89 3.17
C VAL A 108 15.11 4.20 2.40
N GLU A 109 16.31 4.56 2.02
CA GLU A 109 16.58 5.77 1.22
C GLU A 109 15.94 5.67 -0.16
N SER A 110 16.08 4.53 -0.81
CA SER A 110 15.41 4.22 -2.10
C SER A 110 13.88 4.21 -1.94
N LEU A 111 13.36 3.75 -0.79
CA LEU A 111 11.93 3.83 -0.51
C LEU A 111 11.46 5.29 -0.40
N VAL A 112 12.21 6.16 0.27
CA VAL A 112 11.91 7.60 0.33
C VAL A 112 11.83 8.21 -1.06
N GLU A 113 12.78 7.89 -1.96
CA GLU A 113 12.77 8.36 -3.35
C GLU A 113 11.53 7.86 -4.11
N THR A 114 11.16 6.59 -3.91
CA THR A 114 9.96 5.99 -4.52
C THR A 114 8.68 6.66 -4.05
N LEU A 115 8.60 7.04 -2.78
CA LEU A 115 7.42 7.69 -2.18
C LEU A 115 7.28 9.16 -2.59
N TYR A 116 8.37 9.83 -2.96
CA TYR A 116 8.35 11.23 -3.34
C TYR A 116 7.45 11.46 -4.56
N GLN A 117 6.45 12.33 -4.40
CA GLN A 117 5.43 12.66 -5.42
C GLN A 117 4.61 11.46 -5.94
N ASN A 118 4.68 10.30 -5.29
CA ASN A 118 3.90 9.14 -5.66
C ASN A 118 2.54 9.17 -4.96
N LYS A 119 1.47 9.00 -5.74
CA LYS A 119 0.08 8.95 -5.26
C LYS A 119 -0.41 7.53 -4.98
N GLN A 120 0.41 6.54 -5.24
CA GLN A 120 0.06 5.13 -5.08
C GLN A 120 1.11 4.44 -4.22
N TRP A 121 0.65 3.77 -3.17
CA TRP A 121 1.48 2.92 -2.34
C TRP A 121 1.09 1.47 -2.57
N TYR A 122 2.09 0.61 -2.75
CA TYR A 122 1.93 -0.82 -3.00
C TYR A 122 2.64 -1.61 -1.89
N PHE A 123 1.93 -2.56 -1.31
CA PHE A 123 2.44 -3.48 -0.29
C PHE A 123 2.24 -4.91 -0.76
N TRP A 124 3.21 -5.74 -0.48
CA TRP A 124 3.21 -7.14 -0.85
C TRP A 124 3.95 -7.97 0.19
N TRP A 125 3.34 -9.06 0.64
CA TRP A 125 3.91 -9.97 1.63
C TRP A 125 4.09 -11.35 1.02
N ASP A 126 5.31 -11.93 1.21
CA ASP A 126 5.67 -13.26 0.72
C ASP A 126 5.28 -14.37 1.73
#